data_d597a3971ba6ef60c13e4d277d96ee42
#
_entry.id   d597a3971ba6ef60c13e4d277d96ee42
#
_cell.length_a   1.000
_cell.length_b   1.000
_cell.length_c   1.000
_cell.angle_alpha   90.00
_cell.angle_beta   90.00
_cell.angle_gamma   90.00
#
_symmetry.space_group_name_H-M   'P 1'
#
loop_
_entity.id
_entity.type
_entity.pdbx_description
1 polymer ?
#
loop_
_entity_poly.entity_id
_entity_poly.type
_entity_poly.pdbx_seq_one_letter_code
_entity_poly.pdbx_strand_id
1 'polypeptide(L)'
;MKARERGTLFVLSGPSGVGKGTLRARALKDIEGLTYSVSCTTRPPRPGDREGVDYRFVSEDEFSRMVEQGRFLEYAKVHGGPRYGTLREDVERELDVGRDVLLEIDVQGALQVRSLVPDAVTIFVLPPSEEELERRLRGRRTETETELRARLESARRELEEAPKYDYVLVNDDLDEASTALRRMVMDFREGRLRR
;
A
#
# COMPACT_ATOMS: atom_id res chain seq x y z
N MET A 1 -10.08 15.31 24.06
CA MET A 1 -9.31 14.13 23.60
C MET A 1 -7.88 14.30 24.09
N LYS A 2 -7.29 13.31 24.81
CA LYS A 2 -5.84 13.31 25.05
C LYS A 2 -5.14 13.22 23.70
N ALA A 3 -4.21 14.12 23.41
CA ALA A 3 -3.35 14.02 22.23
C ALA A 3 -2.67 12.63 22.28
N ARG A 4 -2.77 11.85 21.21
CA ARG A 4 -1.96 10.65 21.05
C ARG A 4 -0.50 11.10 21.00
N GLU A 5 0.37 10.50 21.80
CA GLU A 5 1.80 10.85 21.80
C GLU A 5 2.47 10.50 20.48
N ARG A 6 1.97 9.49 19.77
CA ARG A 6 2.45 9.05 18.46
C ARG A 6 1.29 8.66 17.55
N GLY A 7 1.42 8.92 16.25
CA GLY A 7 0.47 8.52 15.22
C GLY A 7 0.46 7.01 14.99
N THR A 8 -0.53 6.53 14.26
CA THR A 8 -0.70 5.12 13.86
C THR A 8 -0.20 4.90 12.43
N LEU A 9 0.54 3.82 12.21
CA LEU A 9 0.93 3.37 10.88
C LEU A 9 -0.14 2.42 10.33
N PHE A 10 -0.80 2.81 9.24
CA PHE A 10 -1.73 1.98 8.49
C PHE A 10 -1.06 1.45 7.23
N VAL A 11 -1.27 0.19 6.92
CA VAL A 11 -0.74 -0.48 5.72
C VAL A 11 -1.90 -1.03 4.91
N LEU A 12 -2.13 -0.47 3.73
CA LEU A 12 -3.10 -0.96 2.75
C LEU A 12 -2.36 -1.81 1.73
N SER A 13 -2.67 -3.09 1.66
CA SER A 13 -2.00 -4.02 0.77
C SER A 13 -2.98 -4.96 0.07
N GLY A 14 -2.47 -5.83 -0.77
CA GLY A 14 -3.25 -6.77 -1.57
C GLY A 14 -2.70 -6.90 -2.98
N PRO A 15 -3.23 -7.82 -3.80
CA PRO A 15 -2.65 -8.13 -5.10
C PRO A 15 -2.68 -6.95 -6.07
N SER A 16 -1.81 -7.05 -7.08
CA SER A 16 -1.83 -6.12 -8.20
C SER A 16 -3.17 -6.18 -8.93
N GLY A 17 -3.72 -5.02 -9.31
CA GLY A 17 -5.01 -4.97 -10.02
C GLY A 17 -6.25 -4.90 -9.12
N VAL A 18 -6.13 -5.11 -7.81
CA VAL A 18 -7.29 -5.08 -6.89
C VAL A 18 -7.90 -3.68 -6.68
N GLY A 19 -7.22 -2.61 -7.11
CA GLY A 19 -7.75 -1.25 -7.06
C GLY A 19 -7.37 -0.44 -5.82
N LYS A 20 -6.28 -0.79 -5.12
CA LYS A 20 -5.81 -0.08 -3.90
C LYS A 20 -5.73 1.43 -4.07
N GLY A 21 -5.07 1.90 -5.13
CA GLY A 21 -4.86 3.34 -5.35
C GLY A 21 -6.17 4.11 -5.53
N THR A 22 -7.12 3.56 -6.28
CA THR A 22 -8.45 4.17 -6.46
C THR A 22 -9.21 4.19 -5.14
N LEU A 23 -9.19 3.07 -4.42
CA LEU A 23 -9.83 2.92 -3.12
C LEU A 23 -9.26 3.91 -2.10
N ARG A 24 -7.91 4.00 -1.98
CA ARG A 24 -7.23 4.96 -1.13
C ARG A 24 -7.62 6.40 -1.47
N ALA A 25 -7.51 6.77 -2.74
CA ALA A 25 -7.79 8.14 -3.18
C ALA A 25 -9.22 8.57 -2.85
N ARG A 26 -10.18 7.65 -2.90
CA ARG A 26 -11.59 7.91 -2.59
C ARG A 26 -11.89 7.86 -1.10
N ALA A 27 -11.43 6.83 -0.40
CA ALA A 27 -11.75 6.58 1.00
C ALA A 27 -11.08 7.57 1.96
N LEU A 28 -9.83 7.94 1.67
CA LEU A 28 -8.95 8.59 2.64
C LEU A 28 -8.67 10.05 2.29
N LYS A 29 -9.31 10.56 1.25
CA LYS A 29 -9.30 11.98 0.94
C LYS A 29 -9.91 12.75 2.12
N ASP A 30 -9.28 13.86 2.50
CA ASP A 30 -9.76 14.81 3.50
C ASP A 30 -9.95 14.19 4.92
N ILE A 31 -9.22 13.13 5.26
CA ILE A 31 -9.11 12.69 6.66
C ILE A 31 -8.03 13.52 7.34
N GLU A 32 -8.47 14.43 8.22
CA GLU A 32 -7.56 15.27 9.01
C GLU A 32 -6.57 14.41 9.82
N GLY A 33 -5.29 14.80 9.81
CA GLY A 33 -4.23 14.11 10.55
C GLY A 33 -3.82 12.75 9.98
N LEU A 34 -4.25 12.39 8.76
CA LEU A 34 -3.76 11.21 8.03
C LEU A 34 -2.91 11.66 6.84
N THR A 35 -1.67 11.19 6.78
CA THR A 35 -0.72 11.48 5.70
C THR A 35 -0.48 10.22 4.85
N TYR A 36 -0.43 10.40 3.54
CA TYR A 36 -0.01 9.34 2.62
C TYR A 36 1.50 9.38 2.44
N SER A 37 2.18 8.25 2.61
CA SER A 37 3.61 8.14 2.35
C SER A 37 3.88 7.92 0.86
N VAL A 38 4.66 8.83 0.27
CA VAL A 38 5.06 8.74 -1.14
C VAL A 38 6.25 7.79 -1.27
N SER A 39 6.05 6.68 -1.98
CA SER A 39 7.10 5.67 -2.19
C SER A 39 8.17 6.15 -3.19
N CYS A 40 9.41 5.75 -2.96
CA CYS A 40 10.46 5.78 -3.97
C CYS A 40 10.27 4.65 -4.98
N THR A 41 10.65 4.89 -6.25
CA THR A 41 10.63 3.83 -7.28
C THR A 41 11.73 4.02 -8.31
N THR A 42 12.25 2.90 -8.82
CA THR A 42 13.17 2.87 -9.99
C THR A 42 12.43 2.78 -11.32
N ARG A 43 11.09 2.71 -11.29
CA ARG A 43 10.26 2.76 -12.48
C ARG A 43 10.34 4.14 -13.14
N PRO A 44 10.57 4.23 -14.46
CA PRO A 44 10.45 5.50 -15.14
C PRO A 44 9.06 6.15 -14.97
N PRO A 45 8.97 7.48 -14.88
CA PRO A 45 7.68 8.18 -14.83
C PRO A 45 6.79 7.82 -16.02
N ARG A 46 5.51 7.63 -15.79
CA ARG A 46 4.48 7.48 -16.84
C ARG A 46 3.85 8.84 -17.13
N PRO A 47 3.23 9.02 -18.31
CA PRO A 47 2.44 10.22 -18.58
C PRO A 47 1.40 10.45 -17.46
N GLY A 48 1.45 11.62 -16.84
CA GLY A 48 0.58 11.99 -15.73
C GLY A 48 1.12 11.75 -14.32
N ASP A 49 2.20 10.98 -14.16
CA ASP A 49 2.87 10.85 -12.86
C ASP A 49 3.51 12.19 -12.44
N ARG A 50 3.39 12.53 -11.17
CA ARG A 50 3.96 13.75 -10.58
C ARG A 50 5.02 13.39 -9.56
N GLU A 51 6.24 13.93 -9.78
CA GLU A 51 7.37 13.78 -8.86
C GLU A 51 7.01 14.28 -7.45
N GLY A 52 7.33 13.48 -6.44
CA GLY A 52 7.09 13.81 -5.03
C GLY A 52 5.63 13.78 -4.60
N VAL A 53 4.70 13.41 -5.48
CA VAL A 53 3.27 13.30 -5.20
C VAL A 53 2.76 11.88 -5.40
N ASP A 54 3.01 11.33 -6.59
CA ASP A 54 2.61 9.95 -6.92
C ASP A 54 3.73 8.98 -6.56
N TYR A 55 4.98 9.34 -6.88
CA TYR A 55 6.22 8.65 -6.51
C TYR A 55 7.39 9.63 -6.41
N ARG A 56 8.48 9.18 -5.76
CA ARG A 56 9.84 9.74 -5.91
C ARG A 56 10.60 8.83 -6.87
N PHE A 57 10.92 9.35 -8.05
CA PHE A 57 11.62 8.60 -9.08
C PHE A 57 13.11 8.69 -8.88
N VAL A 58 13.78 7.57 -8.65
CA VAL A 58 15.20 7.47 -8.41
C VAL A 58 15.85 6.48 -9.37
N SER A 59 17.16 6.62 -9.63
CA SER A 59 17.92 5.66 -10.41
C SER A 59 18.11 4.34 -9.63
N GLU A 60 18.43 3.25 -10.35
CA GLU A 60 18.78 1.96 -9.72
C GLU A 60 19.97 2.09 -8.77
N ASP A 61 21.00 2.86 -9.16
CA ASP A 61 22.19 3.11 -8.34
C ASP A 61 21.87 3.90 -7.07
N GLU A 62 21.02 4.92 -7.19
CA GLU A 62 20.57 5.70 -6.05
C GLU A 62 19.74 4.85 -5.08
N PHE A 63 18.80 4.06 -5.61
CA PHE A 63 18.00 3.15 -4.80
C PHE A 63 18.89 2.14 -4.06
N SER A 64 19.92 1.59 -4.73
CA SER A 64 20.86 0.65 -4.12
C SER A 64 21.64 1.29 -2.98
N ARG A 65 22.14 2.51 -3.17
CA ARG A 65 22.79 3.27 -2.07
C ARG A 65 21.86 3.51 -0.90
N MET A 66 20.60 3.83 -1.17
CA MET A 66 19.61 4.04 -0.11
C MET A 66 19.31 2.76 0.67
N VAL A 67 19.31 1.58 0.00
CA VAL A 67 19.20 0.27 0.66
C VAL A 67 20.40 0.03 1.56
N GLU A 68 21.62 0.22 1.07
CA GLU A 68 22.87 0.05 1.84
C GLU A 68 22.93 0.96 3.07
N GLN A 69 22.37 2.17 2.96
CA GLN A 69 22.26 3.14 4.06
C GLN A 69 21.12 2.84 5.04
N GLY A 70 20.30 1.80 4.81
CA GLY A 70 19.16 1.45 5.68
C GLY A 70 18.03 2.49 5.68
N ARG A 71 17.91 3.31 4.62
CA ARG A 71 16.95 4.41 4.56
C ARG A 71 15.50 3.96 4.38
N PHE A 72 15.27 2.74 3.91
CA PHE A 72 13.93 2.22 3.71
C PHE A 72 13.36 1.55 4.96
N LEU A 73 12.09 1.78 5.22
CA LEU A 73 11.29 1.02 6.18
C LEU A 73 11.00 -0.37 5.61
N GLU A 74 10.63 -0.41 4.34
CA GLU A 74 10.45 -1.61 3.51
C GLU A 74 10.86 -1.32 2.08
N TYR A 75 11.23 -2.34 1.32
CA TYR A 75 11.38 -2.25 -0.12
C TYR A 75 11.16 -3.60 -0.78
N ALA A 76 10.68 -3.58 -2.02
CA ALA A 76 10.44 -4.79 -2.79
C ALA A 76 10.74 -4.58 -4.29
N LYS A 77 11.07 -5.69 -4.97
CA LYS A 77 11.13 -5.75 -6.42
C LYS A 77 9.84 -6.36 -6.94
N VAL A 78 9.04 -5.56 -7.61
CA VAL A 78 7.69 -5.97 -8.02
C VAL A 78 7.75 -6.70 -9.37
N HIS A 79 7.26 -7.94 -9.42
CA HIS A 79 7.20 -8.81 -10.62
C HIS A 79 8.52 -8.91 -11.39
N GLY A 80 9.66 -8.93 -10.69
CA GLY A 80 10.98 -8.98 -11.32
C GLY A 80 11.40 -7.70 -12.06
N GLY A 81 10.56 -6.66 -12.03
CA GLY A 81 10.75 -5.35 -12.66
C GLY A 81 11.34 -4.29 -11.72
N PRO A 82 10.74 -3.08 -11.69
CA PRO A 82 11.24 -1.97 -10.89
C PRO A 82 11.12 -2.24 -9.38
N ARG A 83 11.97 -1.54 -8.63
CA ARG A 83 11.94 -1.53 -7.17
C ARG A 83 11.05 -0.40 -6.65
N TYR A 84 10.43 -0.66 -5.50
CA TYR A 84 9.65 0.31 -4.74
C TYR A 84 10.11 0.25 -3.28
N GLY A 85 10.02 1.37 -2.57
CA GLY A 85 10.37 1.39 -1.16
C GLY A 85 9.84 2.62 -0.45
N THR A 86 9.53 2.45 0.82
CA THR A 86 9.03 3.50 1.71
C THR A 86 10.16 4.07 2.55
N LEU A 87 10.36 5.39 2.52
CA LEU A 87 11.38 6.04 3.34
C LEU A 87 11.01 5.99 4.83
N ARG A 88 11.90 5.42 5.63
CA ARG A 88 11.74 5.33 7.09
C ARG A 88 11.62 6.71 7.73
N GLU A 89 12.51 7.61 7.36
CA GLU A 89 12.57 8.97 7.94
C GLU A 89 11.27 9.78 7.73
N ASP A 90 10.60 9.60 6.59
CA ASP A 90 9.33 10.28 6.32
C ASP A 90 8.20 9.73 7.18
N VAL A 91 8.14 8.40 7.32
CA VAL A 91 7.12 7.74 8.15
C VAL A 91 7.32 8.12 9.62
N GLU A 92 8.52 7.99 10.15
CA GLU A 92 8.83 8.28 11.55
C GLU A 92 8.54 9.74 11.90
N ARG A 93 8.96 10.69 11.04
CA ARG A 93 8.69 12.11 11.24
C ARG A 93 7.20 12.42 11.40
N GLU A 94 6.34 11.84 10.58
CA GLU A 94 4.89 12.07 10.66
C GLU A 94 4.27 11.42 11.90
N LEU A 95 4.68 10.19 12.21
CA LEU A 95 4.20 9.47 13.39
C LEU A 95 4.60 10.20 14.70
N ASP A 96 5.82 10.72 14.77
CA ASP A 96 6.36 11.38 15.96
C ASP A 96 5.67 12.73 16.29
N VAL A 97 5.10 13.38 15.27
CA VAL A 97 4.26 14.58 15.50
C VAL A 97 2.77 14.25 15.70
N GLY A 98 2.44 12.97 15.92
CA GLY A 98 1.08 12.51 16.22
C GLY A 98 0.18 12.38 14.99
N ARG A 99 0.71 12.49 13.76
CA ARG A 99 -0.05 12.23 12.53
C ARG A 99 0.00 10.75 12.16
N ASP A 100 -1.13 10.23 11.73
CA ASP A 100 -1.21 8.88 11.20
C ASP A 100 -0.61 8.83 9.79
N VAL A 101 0.00 7.70 9.45
CA VAL A 101 0.60 7.47 8.13
C VAL A 101 -0.07 6.28 7.46
N LEU A 102 -0.43 6.43 6.19
CA LEU A 102 -0.88 5.34 5.34
C LEU A 102 0.20 4.96 4.34
N LEU A 103 0.56 3.70 4.32
CA LEU A 103 1.32 3.06 3.25
C LEU A 103 0.37 2.33 2.30
N GLU A 104 0.55 2.51 0.99
CA GLU A 104 -0.05 1.68 -0.04
C GLU A 104 1.08 0.91 -0.72
N ILE A 105 1.26 -0.34 -0.34
CA ILE A 105 2.40 -1.17 -0.73
C ILE A 105 1.97 -2.56 -1.17
N ASP A 106 2.88 -3.31 -1.78
CA ASP A 106 2.64 -4.70 -2.15
C ASP A 106 2.69 -5.64 -0.92
N VAL A 107 2.38 -6.90 -1.14
CA VAL A 107 2.31 -7.89 -0.06
C VAL A 107 3.68 -8.15 0.57
N GLN A 108 4.77 -8.13 -0.24
CA GLN A 108 6.12 -8.35 0.28
C GLN A 108 6.54 -7.22 1.22
N GLY A 109 6.29 -5.96 0.82
CA GLY A 109 6.55 -4.78 1.66
C GLY A 109 5.71 -4.79 2.93
N ALA A 110 4.42 -5.14 2.83
CA ALA A 110 3.53 -5.20 3.99
C ALA A 110 3.98 -6.22 5.04
N LEU A 111 4.46 -7.39 4.62
CA LEU A 111 5.00 -8.40 5.54
C LEU A 111 6.30 -7.93 6.21
N GLN A 112 7.16 -7.18 5.49
CA GLN A 112 8.34 -6.53 6.10
C GLN A 112 7.93 -5.52 7.16
N VAL A 113 7.00 -4.60 6.83
CA VAL A 113 6.49 -3.61 7.79
C VAL A 113 5.90 -4.29 9.02
N ARG A 114 5.08 -5.31 8.85
CA ARG A 114 4.48 -6.07 9.96
C ARG A 114 5.53 -6.67 10.89
N SER A 115 6.65 -7.15 10.36
CA SER A 115 7.75 -7.69 11.16
C SER A 115 8.53 -6.61 11.91
N LEU A 116 8.73 -5.44 11.28
CA LEU A 116 9.56 -4.35 11.81
C LEU A 116 8.79 -3.39 12.72
N VAL A 117 7.49 -3.24 12.48
CA VAL A 117 6.58 -2.36 13.21
C VAL A 117 5.36 -3.18 13.65
N PRO A 118 5.49 -3.95 14.74
CA PRO A 118 4.40 -4.84 15.19
C PRO A 118 3.08 -4.12 15.48
N ASP A 119 3.12 -2.82 15.78
CA ASP A 119 1.93 -2.00 16.05
C ASP A 119 1.28 -1.40 14.78
N ALA A 120 1.84 -1.65 13.59
CA ALA A 120 1.21 -1.24 12.35
C ALA A 120 -0.12 -1.97 12.14
N VAL A 121 -1.13 -1.23 11.69
CA VAL A 121 -2.47 -1.77 11.37
C VAL A 121 -2.50 -2.17 9.91
N THR A 122 -2.66 -3.46 9.64
CA THR A 122 -2.58 -4.01 8.29
C THR A 122 -3.95 -4.34 7.73
N ILE A 123 -4.25 -3.84 6.52
CA ILE A 123 -5.53 -4.02 5.82
C ILE A 123 -5.24 -4.66 4.47
N PHE A 124 -5.79 -5.84 4.24
CA PHE A 124 -5.68 -6.54 2.97
C PHE A 124 -6.91 -6.29 2.11
N VAL A 125 -6.69 -5.88 0.86
CA VAL A 125 -7.77 -5.67 -0.12
C VAL A 125 -7.90 -6.90 -1.00
N LEU A 126 -9.08 -7.51 -0.98
CA LEU A 126 -9.46 -8.63 -1.85
C LEU A 126 -10.25 -8.14 -3.06
N PRO A 127 -10.12 -8.79 -4.22
CA PRO A 127 -11.12 -8.70 -5.29
C PRO A 127 -12.38 -9.48 -4.88
N PRO A 128 -13.54 -9.23 -5.50
CA PRO A 128 -14.75 -10.03 -5.23
C PRO A 128 -14.63 -11.47 -5.74
N SER A 129 -13.84 -11.70 -6.78
CA SER A 129 -13.48 -13.02 -7.31
C SER A 129 -12.18 -12.99 -8.09
N GLU A 130 -11.61 -14.17 -8.38
CA GLU A 130 -10.43 -14.28 -9.25
C GLU A 130 -10.72 -13.85 -10.69
N GLU A 131 -11.90 -14.14 -11.20
CA GLU A 131 -12.34 -13.75 -12.55
C GLU A 131 -12.38 -12.22 -12.68
N GLU A 132 -12.88 -11.53 -11.67
CA GLU A 132 -12.91 -10.07 -11.65
C GLU A 132 -11.49 -9.50 -11.59
N LEU A 133 -10.60 -10.09 -10.80
CA LEU A 133 -9.19 -9.70 -10.77
C LEU A 133 -8.52 -9.87 -12.13
N GLU A 134 -8.76 -11.00 -12.79
CA GLU A 134 -8.27 -11.24 -14.16
C GLU A 134 -8.82 -10.20 -15.14
N ARG A 135 -10.10 -9.90 -15.08
CA ARG A 135 -10.74 -8.88 -15.91
C ARG A 135 -10.10 -7.50 -15.73
N ARG A 136 -9.83 -7.12 -14.46
CA ARG A 136 -9.16 -5.84 -14.11
C ARG A 136 -7.72 -5.79 -14.61
N LEU A 137 -7.00 -6.89 -14.53
CA LEU A 137 -5.63 -6.99 -15.03
C LEU A 137 -5.60 -6.89 -16.57
N ARG A 138 -6.47 -7.62 -17.27
CA ARG A 138 -6.59 -7.55 -18.75
C ARG A 138 -6.98 -6.15 -19.26
N GLY A 139 -7.75 -5.41 -18.49
CA GLY A 139 -8.22 -4.07 -18.86
C GLY A 139 -7.12 -3.03 -19.03
N ARG A 140 -5.91 -3.27 -18.53
CA ARG A 140 -4.78 -2.33 -18.62
C ARG A 140 -4.11 -2.29 -20.01
N ARG A 141 -4.39 -3.25 -20.91
CA ARG A 141 -3.99 -3.30 -22.33
C ARG A 141 -2.49 -3.10 -22.64
N THR A 142 -1.59 -3.27 -21.68
CA THR A 142 -0.15 -2.99 -21.84
C THR A 142 0.71 -4.24 -21.78
N GLU A 143 0.12 -5.44 -21.69
CA GLU A 143 0.82 -6.67 -21.36
C GLU A 143 0.56 -7.77 -22.36
N THR A 144 1.57 -8.61 -22.57
CA THR A 144 1.46 -9.86 -23.32
C THR A 144 0.69 -10.90 -22.49
N GLU A 145 0.14 -11.91 -23.16
CA GLU A 145 -0.56 -13.01 -22.47
C GLU A 145 0.34 -13.75 -21.48
N THR A 146 1.64 -13.85 -21.77
CA THR A 146 2.62 -14.48 -20.86
C THR A 146 2.82 -13.66 -19.59
N GLU A 147 2.96 -12.35 -19.73
CA GLU A 147 3.06 -11.43 -18.59
C GLU A 147 1.81 -11.44 -17.72
N LEU A 148 0.63 -11.46 -18.37
CA LEU A 148 -0.64 -11.54 -17.68
C LEU A 148 -0.75 -12.84 -16.85
N ARG A 149 -0.39 -13.99 -17.40
CA ARG A 149 -0.39 -15.27 -16.68
C ARG A 149 0.55 -15.24 -15.48
N ALA A 150 1.76 -14.72 -15.64
CA ALA A 150 2.71 -14.58 -14.53
C ALA A 150 2.17 -13.67 -13.41
N ARG A 151 1.47 -12.60 -13.76
CA ARG A 151 0.84 -11.69 -12.78
C ARG A 151 -0.34 -12.34 -12.06
N LEU A 152 -1.18 -13.10 -12.76
CA LEU A 152 -2.28 -13.84 -12.15
C LEU A 152 -1.76 -14.89 -11.17
N GLU A 153 -0.70 -15.59 -11.53
CA GLU A 153 -0.07 -16.55 -10.63
C GLU A 153 0.56 -15.89 -9.40
N SER A 154 1.20 -14.72 -9.58
CA SER A 154 1.68 -13.91 -8.46
C SER A 154 0.53 -13.47 -7.57
N ALA A 155 -0.56 -12.96 -8.16
CA ALA A 155 -1.73 -12.49 -7.43
C ALA A 155 -2.41 -13.61 -6.62
N ARG A 156 -2.47 -14.83 -7.13
CA ARG A 156 -2.98 -15.99 -6.37
C ARG A 156 -2.15 -16.26 -5.12
N ARG A 157 -0.83 -16.28 -5.27
CA ARG A 157 0.08 -16.43 -4.11
C ARG A 157 -0.05 -15.28 -3.11
N GLU A 158 -0.25 -14.06 -3.60
CA GLU A 158 -0.48 -12.89 -2.76
C GLU A 158 -1.81 -12.99 -1.98
N LEU A 159 -2.86 -13.57 -2.59
CA LEU A 159 -4.15 -13.79 -1.93
C LEU A 159 -4.06 -14.76 -0.74
N GLU A 160 -3.16 -15.74 -0.79
CA GLU A 160 -2.91 -16.68 0.32
C GLU A 160 -2.36 -15.99 1.57
N GLU A 161 -1.82 -14.77 1.43
CA GLU A 161 -1.28 -13.99 2.54
C GLU A 161 -2.35 -13.21 3.33
N ALA A 162 -3.58 -13.11 2.81
CA ALA A 162 -4.67 -12.36 3.43
C ALA A 162 -4.92 -12.71 4.92
N PRO A 163 -4.86 -14.00 5.37
CA PRO A 163 -5.06 -14.35 6.77
C PRO A 163 -4.01 -13.79 7.74
N LYS A 164 -2.88 -13.27 7.23
CA LYS A 164 -1.83 -12.67 8.06
C LYS A 164 -2.10 -11.21 8.42
N TYR A 165 -3.13 -10.59 7.85
CA TYR A 165 -3.47 -9.18 8.07
C TYR A 165 -4.49 -9.01 9.19
N ASP A 166 -4.50 -7.84 9.82
CA ASP A 166 -5.44 -7.55 10.91
C ASP A 166 -6.87 -7.40 10.39
N TYR A 167 -7.03 -6.84 9.19
CA TYR A 167 -8.32 -6.65 8.53
C TYR A 167 -8.29 -7.06 7.08
N VAL A 168 -9.43 -7.52 6.59
CA VAL A 168 -9.65 -7.87 5.18
C VAL A 168 -10.84 -7.07 4.66
N LEU A 169 -10.69 -6.48 3.47
CA LEU A 169 -11.70 -5.67 2.79
C LEU A 169 -11.89 -6.17 1.37
N VAL A 170 -13.12 -6.53 1.00
CA VAL A 170 -13.45 -6.87 -0.38
C VAL A 170 -13.75 -5.61 -1.17
N ASN A 171 -13.05 -5.39 -2.29
CA ASN A 171 -13.29 -4.27 -3.22
C ASN A 171 -14.14 -4.76 -4.40
N ASP A 172 -15.43 -4.96 -4.15
CA ASP A 172 -16.45 -5.26 -5.16
C ASP A 172 -17.04 -3.96 -5.70
N ASP A 173 -17.86 -3.30 -4.92
CA ASP A 173 -18.31 -1.93 -5.18
C ASP A 173 -17.34 -0.92 -4.57
N LEU A 174 -16.90 0.05 -5.39
CA LEU A 174 -15.91 1.04 -4.96
C LEU A 174 -16.45 1.98 -3.87
N ASP A 175 -17.73 2.32 -3.88
CA ASP A 175 -18.34 3.23 -2.92
C ASP A 175 -18.50 2.57 -1.55
N GLU A 176 -18.97 1.32 -1.55
CA GLU A 176 -19.10 0.51 -0.34
C GLU A 176 -17.74 0.22 0.28
N ALA A 177 -16.77 -0.23 -0.53
CA ALA A 177 -15.42 -0.49 -0.08
C ALA A 177 -14.71 0.75 0.45
N SER A 178 -14.90 1.91 -0.20
CA SER A 178 -14.34 3.19 0.26
C SER A 178 -14.94 3.62 1.60
N THR A 179 -16.23 3.46 1.77
CA THR A 179 -16.94 3.76 3.03
C THR A 179 -16.43 2.84 4.14
N ALA A 180 -16.28 1.54 3.86
CA ALA A 180 -15.77 0.57 4.81
C ALA A 180 -14.32 0.86 5.23
N LEU A 181 -13.43 1.16 4.27
CA LEU A 181 -12.04 1.52 4.57
C LEU A 181 -11.96 2.78 5.43
N ARG A 182 -12.71 3.83 5.08
CA ARG A 182 -12.78 5.06 5.88
C ARG A 182 -13.23 4.77 7.30
N ARG A 183 -14.28 3.97 7.45
CA ARG A 183 -14.82 3.58 8.75
C ARG A 183 -13.78 2.80 9.57
N MET A 184 -13.07 1.84 8.98
CA MET A 184 -12.01 1.09 9.67
C MET A 184 -10.95 2.02 10.27
N VAL A 185 -10.45 2.98 9.49
CA VAL A 185 -9.44 3.95 9.95
C VAL A 185 -10.00 4.80 11.11
N MET A 186 -11.22 5.31 10.97
CA MET A 186 -11.84 6.16 11.98
C MET A 186 -12.16 5.39 13.27
N ASP A 187 -12.70 4.19 13.16
CA ASP A 187 -13.03 3.34 14.30
C ASP A 187 -11.78 2.90 15.07
N PHE A 188 -10.67 2.65 14.35
CA PHE A 188 -9.38 2.38 14.99
C PHE A 188 -8.87 3.61 15.77
N ARG A 189 -8.93 4.80 15.17
CA ARG A 189 -8.54 6.07 15.83
C ARG A 189 -9.32 6.33 17.11
N GLU A 190 -10.59 5.99 17.12
CA GLU A 190 -11.48 6.18 18.25
C GLU A 190 -11.45 5.03 19.27
N GLY A 191 -10.62 4.02 19.04
CA GLY A 191 -10.47 2.86 19.92
C GLY A 191 -11.67 1.90 19.90
N ARG A 192 -12.54 2.02 18.88
CA ARG A 192 -13.67 1.10 18.65
C ARG A 192 -13.25 -0.20 17.97
N LEU A 193 -12.18 -0.14 17.16
CA LEU A 193 -11.52 -1.30 16.59
C LEU A 193 -10.19 -1.54 17.28
N ARG A 194 -9.85 -2.81 17.51
CA ARG A 194 -8.56 -3.28 18.03
C ARG A 194 -8.02 -4.36 17.11
N ARG A 195 -6.73 -4.54 17.15
CA ARG A 195 -6.05 -5.65 16.44
C ARG A 195 -6.41 -6.96 17.07
#